data_24eeedf438445233ab87c94e8acab5bd
#
_entry.id   24eeedf438445233ab87c94e8acab5bd
#
_cell.length_a   1.000
_cell.length_b   1.000
_cell.length_c   1.000
_cell.angle_alpha   90.00
_cell.angle_beta   90.00
_cell.angle_gamma   90.00
#
_symmetry.space_group_name_H-M   'P 1'
#
loop_
_entity.id
_entity.type
_entity.pdbx_description
1 polymer ?
#
loop_
_entity_poly.entity_id
_entity_poly.type
_entity_poly.pdbx_seq_one_letter_code
_entity_poly.pdbx_strand_id
1 'polypeptide(L)'
;MDKQINPKLLDLKRDIIDGMVSYMKFGGAEDENDEDYDPDFDAGYEQSDVDKCDKALTEFLLKLLEQDGNDKDWIIETTKSTVLKLNKINNTCDGNLIETDQREDICQLIQLATQQVGLETDQP
;
A
#
# COMPACT_ATOMS: atom_id res chain seq x y z
N MET A 1 -27.58 1.35 -4.87
CA MET A 1 -26.54 0.42 -5.31
C MET A 1 -25.35 0.50 -4.40
N ASP A 2 -24.93 -0.63 -3.92
CA ASP A 2 -23.75 -0.66 -3.05
C ASP A 2 -22.49 -0.49 -3.90
N LYS A 3 -21.75 0.56 -3.60
CA LYS A 3 -20.45 0.76 -4.22
C LYS A 3 -19.46 -0.23 -3.64
N GLN A 4 -18.68 -0.84 -4.50
CA GLN A 4 -17.66 -1.79 -4.08
C GLN A 4 -16.31 -1.38 -4.65
N ILE A 5 -15.27 -1.67 -3.90
CA ILE A 5 -13.90 -1.44 -4.36
C ILE A 5 -13.64 -2.36 -5.55
N ASN A 6 -13.04 -1.80 -6.61
CA ASN A 6 -12.67 -2.59 -7.79
C ASN A 6 -11.77 -3.75 -7.37
N PRO A 7 -12.10 -4.99 -7.78
CA PRO A 7 -11.29 -6.16 -7.44
C PRO A 7 -9.82 -6.04 -7.83
N LYS A 8 -9.51 -5.34 -8.93
CA LYS A 8 -8.12 -5.12 -9.34
C LYS A 8 -7.35 -4.32 -8.30
N LEU A 9 -8.01 -3.32 -7.69
CA LEU A 9 -7.38 -2.51 -6.64
C LEU A 9 -7.16 -3.33 -5.37
N LEU A 10 -8.11 -4.18 -5.03
CA LEU A 10 -7.97 -5.08 -3.89
C LEU A 10 -6.85 -6.10 -4.12
N ASP A 11 -6.73 -6.61 -5.33
CA ASP A 11 -5.64 -7.55 -5.67
C ASP A 11 -4.28 -6.88 -5.58
N LEU A 12 -4.16 -5.64 -6.09
CA LEU A 12 -2.93 -4.86 -5.98
C LEU A 12 -2.56 -4.61 -4.52
N LYS A 13 -3.55 -4.20 -3.70
CA LYS A 13 -3.31 -3.97 -2.28
C LYS A 13 -2.83 -5.25 -1.61
N ARG A 14 -3.49 -6.37 -1.89
CA ARG A 14 -3.12 -7.66 -1.33
C ARG A 14 -1.69 -8.04 -1.72
N ASP A 15 -1.33 -7.84 -2.98
CA ASP A 15 0.03 -8.15 -3.45
C ASP A 15 1.08 -7.32 -2.71
N ILE A 16 0.78 -6.04 -2.47
CA ILE A 16 1.66 -5.15 -1.72
C ILE A 16 1.84 -5.69 -0.29
N ILE A 17 0.74 -6.00 0.37
CA ILE A 17 0.76 -6.47 1.76
C ILE A 17 1.43 -7.84 1.86
N ASP A 18 1.12 -8.75 0.94
CA ASP A 18 1.74 -10.08 0.91
C ASP A 18 3.25 -9.98 0.70
N GLY A 19 3.68 -9.04 -0.15
CA GLY A 19 5.11 -8.78 -0.35
C GLY A 19 5.80 -8.31 0.93
N MET A 20 5.15 -7.45 1.70
CA MET A 20 5.69 -7.00 2.98
C MET A 20 5.79 -8.15 3.97
N VAL A 21 4.76 -8.98 4.06
CA VAL A 21 4.75 -10.15 4.96
C VAL A 21 5.80 -11.16 4.55
N SER A 22 5.91 -11.44 3.27
CA SER A 22 6.90 -12.39 2.74
C SER A 22 8.33 -11.94 3.07
N TYR A 23 8.62 -10.66 2.84
CA TYR A 23 9.94 -10.11 3.16
C TYR A 23 10.20 -10.16 4.67
N MET A 24 9.18 -9.88 5.48
CA MET A 24 9.29 -9.92 6.93
C MET A 24 9.66 -11.33 7.43
N LYS A 25 9.07 -12.35 6.81
CA LYS A 25 9.28 -13.74 7.23
C LYS A 25 10.56 -14.36 6.65
N PHE A 26 10.87 -14.04 5.39
CA PHE A 26 11.88 -14.78 4.64
C PHE A 26 13.03 -13.90 4.12
N GLY A 27 12.95 -12.59 4.30
CA GLY A 27 13.94 -11.70 3.70
C GLY A 27 13.88 -11.79 2.19
N GLY A 28 14.98 -12.06 1.54
CA GLY A 28 15.03 -12.28 0.09
C GLY A 28 14.83 -13.72 -0.32
N ALA A 29 14.65 -14.65 0.63
CA ALA A 29 14.45 -16.06 0.37
C ALA A 29 13.02 -16.35 -0.09
N GLU A 30 12.82 -17.43 -0.83
CA GLU A 30 11.49 -17.83 -1.29
C GLU A 30 10.67 -18.47 -0.17
N ASP A 31 11.33 -19.29 0.67
CA ASP A 31 10.70 -19.98 1.80
C ASP A 31 11.77 -20.41 2.81
N GLU A 32 11.34 -21.12 3.85
CA GLU A 32 12.26 -21.59 4.91
C GLU A 32 13.23 -22.66 4.44
N ASN A 33 13.02 -23.23 3.28
CA ASN A 33 13.91 -24.26 2.71
C ASN A 33 14.91 -23.67 1.73
N ASP A 34 14.83 -22.36 1.46
CA ASP A 34 15.75 -21.67 0.56
C ASP A 34 17.12 -21.56 1.22
N GLU A 35 18.19 -21.74 0.43
CA GLU A 35 19.57 -21.61 0.91
C GLU A 35 19.85 -20.22 1.49
N ASP A 36 19.18 -19.21 0.98
CA ASP A 36 19.35 -17.82 1.42
C ASP A 36 18.51 -17.48 2.65
N TYR A 37 17.73 -18.43 3.16
CA TYR A 37 16.89 -18.20 4.32
C TYR A 37 17.73 -18.07 5.59
N ASP A 38 17.54 -16.99 6.31
CA ASP A 38 18.20 -16.72 7.58
C ASP A 38 17.13 -16.66 8.68
N PRO A 39 17.09 -17.62 9.60
CA PRO A 39 16.09 -17.61 10.69
C PRO A 39 16.27 -16.44 11.66
N ASP A 40 17.44 -15.80 11.68
CA ASP A 40 17.71 -14.63 12.52
C ASP A 40 17.45 -13.32 11.78
N PHE A 41 16.94 -13.37 10.55
CA PHE A 41 16.67 -12.18 9.77
C PHE A 41 15.63 -11.30 10.44
N ASP A 42 15.94 -10.01 10.51
CA ASP A 42 15.07 -8.98 11.05
C ASP A 42 14.81 -7.94 9.98
N ALA A 43 13.57 -7.87 9.50
CA ALA A 43 13.18 -6.92 8.45
C ALA A 43 13.11 -5.47 8.98
N GLY A 44 13.12 -5.28 10.30
CA GLY A 44 13.00 -3.96 10.89
C GLY A 44 11.57 -3.50 11.09
N TYR A 45 10.60 -4.39 10.88
CA TYR A 45 9.19 -4.11 11.12
C TYR A 45 8.47 -5.40 11.51
N GLU A 46 7.28 -5.24 12.07
CA GLU A 46 6.48 -6.34 12.58
C GLU A 46 5.14 -6.42 11.85
N GLN A 47 4.39 -7.47 12.12
CA GLN A 47 3.06 -7.67 11.53
C GLN A 47 2.13 -6.48 11.84
N SER A 48 2.23 -5.90 13.04
CA SER A 48 1.43 -4.73 13.41
C SER A 48 1.69 -3.53 12.50
N ASP A 49 2.91 -3.37 12.03
CA ASP A 49 3.27 -2.30 11.09
C ASP A 49 2.65 -2.56 9.72
N VAL A 50 2.70 -3.81 9.27
CA VAL A 50 2.05 -4.21 8.00
C VAL A 50 0.54 -3.99 8.09
N ASP A 51 -0.06 -4.34 9.21
CA ASP A 51 -1.50 -4.15 9.44
C ASP A 51 -1.90 -2.67 9.39
N LYS A 52 -1.06 -1.79 9.93
CA LYS A 52 -1.29 -0.34 9.84
C LYS A 52 -1.27 0.15 8.40
N CYS A 53 -0.34 -0.36 7.61
CA CYS A 53 -0.23 -0.02 6.20
C CYS A 53 -1.45 -0.52 5.43
N ASP A 54 -1.87 -1.76 5.67
CA ASP A 54 -3.06 -2.33 5.05
C ASP A 54 -4.29 -1.51 5.39
N LYS A 55 -4.45 -1.14 6.65
CA LYS A 55 -5.56 -0.31 7.11
C LYS A 55 -5.57 1.05 6.41
N ALA A 56 -4.41 1.69 6.31
CA ALA A 56 -4.30 2.99 5.65
C ALA A 56 -4.72 2.91 4.19
N LEU A 57 -4.26 1.88 3.46
CA LEU A 57 -4.62 1.69 2.06
C LEU A 57 -6.10 1.36 1.91
N THR A 58 -6.65 0.51 2.78
CA THR A 58 -8.07 0.16 2.75
C THR A 58 -8.95 1.39 3.00
N GLU A 59 -8.60 2.20 3.99
CA GLU A 59 -9.33 3.43 4.28
C GLU A 59 -9.30 4.40 3.10
N PHE A 60 -8.15 4.51 2.44
CA PHE A 60 -8.01 5.34 1.25
C PHE A 60 -8.98 4.89 0.15
N LEU A 61 -9.00 3.60 -0.15
CA LEU A 61 -9.88 3.05 -1.20
C LEU A 61 -11.35 3.25 -0.85
N LEU A 62 -11.73 3.05 0.43
CA LEU A 62 -13.09 3.25 0.87
C LEU A 62 -13.51 4.72 0.80
N LYS A 63 -12.63 5.63 1.16
CA LYS A 63 -12.91 7.07 1.06
C LYS A 63 -13.14 7.50 -0.39
N LEU A 64 -12.32 7.01 -1.31
CA LEU A 64 -12.51 7.31 -2.73
C LEU A 64 -13.83 6.75 -3.23
N LEU A 65 -14.24 5.60 -2.75
CA LEU A 65 -15.48 4.96 -3.14
C LEU A 65 -16.70 5.78 -2.72
N GLU A 66 -16.63 6.47 -1.60
CA GLU A 66 -17.70 7.32 -1.09
C GLU A 66 -17.83 8.63 -1.88
N GLN A 67 -16.79 9.02 -2.60
CA GLN A 67 -16.77 10.26 -3.36
C GLN A 67 -17.43 10.07 -4.72
N ASP A 68 -18.23 11.05 -5.13
CA ASP A 68 -18.92 11.01 -6.42
C ASP A 68 -18.01 11.37 -7.60
N GLY A 69 -16.73 11.57 -7.35
CA GLY A 69 -15.75 11.74 -8.40
C GLY A 69 -15.63 13.13 -8.99
N ASN A 70 -16.36 14.11 -8.44
CA ASN A 70 -16.40 15.46 -8.98
C ASN A 70 -15.52 16.47 -8.25
N ASP A 71 -14.99 16.10 -7.09
CA ASP A 71 -14.16 17.01 -6.29
C ASP A 71 -12.70 16.60 -6.35
N LYS A 72 -12.00 17.17 -7.32
CA LYS A 72 -10.59 16.88 -7.51
C LYS A 72 -9.73 17.30 -6.31
N ASP A 73 -10.06 18.44 -5.69
CA ASP A 73 -9.31 18.93 -4.55
C ASP A 73 -9.42 17.97 -3.37
N TRP A 74 -10.63 17.44 -3.13
CA TRP A 74 -10.83 16.45 -2.08
C TRP A 74 -10.03 15.18 -2.34
N ILE A 75 -10.01 14.71 -3.59
CA ILE A 75 -9.26 13.51 -3.98
C ILE A 75 -7.78 13.72 -3.74
N ILE A 76 -7.25 14.87 -4.15
CA ILE A 76 -5.84 15.22 -3.96
C ILE A 76 -5.49 15.29 -2.48
N GLU A 77 -6.32 15.95 -1.67
CA GLU A 77 -6.08 16.05 -0.22
C GLU A 77 -6.16 14.69 0.47
N THR A 78 -7.09 13.85 0.07
CA THR A 78 -7.21 12.49 0.60
C THR A 78 -5.99 11.67 0.25
N THR A 79 -5.50 11.79 -0.98
CA THR A 79 -4.28 11.11 -1.44
C THR A 79 -3.07 11.56 -0.63
N LYS A 80 -2.90 12.88 -0.46
CA LYS A 80 -1.80 13.43 0.35
C LYS A 80 -1.84 12.92 1.78
N SER A 81 -3.01 12.93 2.40
CA SER A 81 -3.17 12.45 3.76
C SER A 81 -2.75 10.99 3.89
N THR A 82 -3.13 10.16 2.92
CA THR A 82 -2.77 8.75 2.89
C THR A 82 -1.26 8.56 2.74
N VAL A 83 -0.65 9.29 1.81
CA VAL A 83 0.81 9.23 1.60
C VAL A 83 1.56 9.62 2.88
N LEU A 84 1.09 10.67 3.55
CA LEU A 84 1.71 11.10 4.81
C LEU A 84 1.58 10.04 5.91
N LYS A 85 0.44 9.36 5.99
CA LYS A 85 0.25 8.25 6.92
C LYS A 85 1.22 7.10 6.63
N LEU A 86 1.36 6.74 5.36
CA LEU A 86 2.27 5.69 4.95
C LEU A 86 3.72 6.05 5.27
N ASN A 87 4.11 7.30 4.99
CA ASN A 87 5.45 7.78 5.33
C ASN A 87 5.70 7.74 6.82
N LYS A 88 4.70 8.10 7.63
CA LYS A 88 4.82 8.06 9.08
C LYS A 88 5.02 6.63 9.57
N ILE A 89 4.24 5.69 9.06
CA ILE A 89 4.39 4.27 9.40
C ILE A 89 5.80 3.79 9.02
N ASN A 90 6.25 4.12 7.82
CA ASN A 90 7.56 3.74 7.33
C ASN A 90 8.67 4.33 8.21
N ASN A 91 8.52 5.58 8.64
CA ASN A 91 9.50 6.24 9.50
C ASN A 91 9.61 5.56 10.87
N THR A 92 8.51 5.02 11.41
CA THR A 92 8.55 4.28 12.67
C THR A 92 9.31 2.96 12.53
N CYS A 93 9.52 2.52 11.31
CA CYS A 93 10.29 1.31 10.97
C CYS A 93 11.67 1.65 10.40
N ASP A 94 12.17 2.85 10.63
CA ASP A 94 13.45 3.34 10.11
C ASP A 94 13.58 3.24 8.59
N GLY A 95 12.43 3.37 7.89
CA GLY A 95 12.39 3.30 6.43
C GLY A 95 12.40 1.90 5.85
N ASN A 96 12.28 0.87 6.69
CA ASN A 96 12.43 -0.51 6.26
C ASN A 96 11.15 -1.14 5.70
N LEU A 97 9.97 -0.59 6.05
CA LEU A 97 8.69 -1.18 5.66
C LEU A 97 8.38 -0.96 4.18
N ILE A 98 8.56 0.27 3.71
CA ILE A 98 8.24 0.65 2.33
C ILE A 98 9.56 0.90 1.60
N GLU A 99 10.01 -0.12 0.88
CA GLU A 99 11.19 0.00 0.04
C GLU A 99 10.78 0.41 -1.37
N THR A 100 11.76 0.51 -2.27
CA THR A 100 11.53 1.03 -3.63
C THR A 100 10.42 0.28 -4.36
N ASP A 101 10.44 -1.05 -4.31
CA ASP A 101 9.44 -1.88 -5.00
C ASP A 101 8.05 -1.66 -4.45
N GLN A 102 7.90 -1.63 -3.13
CA GLN A 102 6.60 -1.37 -2.49
C GLN A 102 6.12 0.04 -2.79
N ARG A 103 7.03 1.01 -2.82
CA ARG A 103 6.70 2.39 -3.13
C ARG A 103 6.12 2.51 -4.53
N GLU A 104 6.75 1.85 -5.51
CA GLU A 104 6.26 1.85 -6.89
C GLU A 104 4.88 1.22 -6.98
N ASP A 105 4.68 0.09 -6.31
CA ASP A 105 3.40 -0.61 -6.32
C ASP A 105 2.30 0.21 -5.63
N ILE A 106 2.63 0.88 -4.52
CA ILE A 106 1.70 1.76 -3.82
C ILE A 106 1.33 2.95 -4.71
N CYS A 107 2.30 3.56 -5.37
CA CYS A 107 2.04 4.66 -6.30
C CYS A 107 1.13 4.22 -7.44
N GLN A 108 1.33 3.02 -7.97
CA GLN A 108 0.46 2.47 -9.01
C GLN A 108 -0.96 2.26 -8.50
N LEU A 109 -1.10 1.72 -7.30
CA LEU A 109 -2.42 1.53 -6.68
C LEU A 109 -3.15 2.86 -6.53
N ILE A 110 -2.46 3.88 -6.00
CA ILE A 110 -3.02 5.21 -5.81
C ILE A 110 -3.44 5.82 -7.15
N GLN A 111 -2.59 5.71 -8.15
CA GLN A 111 -2.87 6.24 -9.49
C GLN A 111 -4.12 5.60 -10.09
N LEU A 112 -4.20 4.27 -10.07
CA LEU A 112 -5.35 3.55 -10.61
C LEU A 112 -6.63 3.87 -9.83
N ALA A 113 -6.54 3.98 -8.51
CA ALA A 113 -7.69 4.29 -7.68
C ALA A 113 -8.22 5.68 -7.96
N THR A 114 -7.34 6.68 -8.08
CA THR A 114 -7.75 8.05 -8.36
C THR A 114 -8.31 8.20 -9.76
N GLN A 115 -7.75 7.50 -10.75
CA GLN A 115 -8.29 7.49 -12.10
C GLN A 115 -9.69 6.92 -12.16
N GLN A 116 -9.95 5.91 -11.33
CA GLN A 116 -11.25 5.24 -11.32
C GLN A 116 -12.38 6.16 -10.83
N VAL A 117 -12.06 7.12 -9.96
CA VAL A 117 -13.04 8.08 -9.46
C VAL A 117 -13.01 9.40 -10.24
N GLY A 118 -12.35 9.41 -11.40
CA GLY A 118 -12.42 10.51 -12.33
C GLY A 118 -11.28 11.51 -12.31
N LEU A 119 -10.27 11.30 -11.47
CA LEU A 119 -9.08 12.15 -11.48
C LEU A 119 -8.16 11.69 -12.59
N GLU A 120 -8.13 12.43 -13.69
CA GLU A 120 -7.17 12.16 -14.75
C GLU A 120 -5.87 12.85 -14.44
N THR A 121 -4.81 12.05 -14.36
CA THR A 121 -3.47 12.59 -14.19
C THR A 121 -2.68 12.19 -15.45
N ASP A 122 -2.32 13.18 -16.25
CA ASP A 122 -1.48 12.97 -17.42
C ASP A 122 -0.01 12.81 -17.02
N GLN A 123 0.26 12.83 -15.77
CA GLN A 123 1.61 12.75 -15.23
C GLN A 123 1.84 11.39 -14.59
N PRO A 124 2.91 10.72 -14.93
CA PRO A 124 3.27 9.49 -14.25
C PRO A 124 3.60 9.74 -12.80
#